data_cfded4a86b199c24cb0647e99b9c1016
#
_entry.id   cfded4a86b199c24cb0647e99b9c1016
#
_cell.length_a   1.000
_cell.length_b   1.000
_cell.length_c   1.000
_cell.angle_alpha   90.00
_cell.angle_beta   90.00
_cell.angle_gamma   90.00
#
_symmetry.space_group_name_H-M   'P 1'
#
loop_
_entity.id
_entity.type
_entity.pdbx_description
1 polymer ?
#
loop_
_entity_poly.entity_id
_entity_poly.type
_entity_poly.pdbx_seq_one_letter_code
_entity_poly.pdbx_strand_id
1 'polypeptide(L)'
;MSRYHIHPFYFPTTVVFVDDSASFLANLSLQLEESLAYRLFESPLAALESINSTNNRASLTQTYFSSYRDVESLSGSNRVIDVNVDGIRREVYNEDRFREISVVVVDYAMPEMDGLEFCRHIQRPVKKILLTGRADEKLAVKAFNEGLIDR
;
A
#
# COMPACT_ATOMS: atom_id res chain seq x y z
N MET A 1 -25.69 -4.94 28.23
CA MET A 1 -24.89 -3.97 27.43
C MET A 1 -24.23 -4.73 26.30
N SER A 2 -24.72 -4.56 25.09
CA SER A 2 -24.13 -5.16 23.90
C SER A 2 -22.79 -4.46 23.64
N ARG A 3 -21.68 -5.18 23.80
CA ARG A 3 -20.36 -4.71 23.34
C ARG A 3 -20.38 -4.76 21.82
N TYR A 4 -20.47 -3.62 21.17
CA TYR A 4 -20.21 -3.53 19.75
C TYR A 4 -18.72 -3.87 19.51
N HIS A 5 -18.45 -5.09 19.11
CA HIS A 5 -17.15 -5.43 18.55
C HIS A 5 -17.09 -4.84 17.15
N ILE A 6 -16.32 -3.80 16.99
CA ILE A 6 -15.86 -3.37 15.66
C ILE A 6 -14.84 -4.42 15.24
N HIS A 7 -15.24 -5.33 14.36
CA HIS A 7 -14.30 -6.24 13.75
C HIS A 7 -13.26 -5.43 12.98
N PRO A 8 -11.96 -5.71 13.15
CA PRO A 8 -10.95 -5.05 12.34
C PRO A 8 -11.29 -5.29 10.86
N PHE A 9 -11.24 -4.22 10.10
CA PHE A 9 -11.53 -4.26 8.68
C PHE A 9 -10.45 -5.13 8.00
N TYR A 10 -10.82 -6.31 7.54
CA TYR A 10 -9.95 -7.13 6.72
C TYR A 10 -10.20 -6.78 5.25
N PHE A 11 -9.23 -6.09 4.64
CA PHE A 11 -9.24 -5.77 3.22
C PHE A 11 -8.20 -6.64 2.51
N PRO A 12 -8.58 -7.71 1.82
CA PRO A 12 -7.67 -8.31 0.87
C PRO A 12 -7.46 -7.31 -0.27
N THR A 13 -6.22 -6.94 -0.48
CA THR A 13 -5.79 -6.01 -1.52
C THR A 13 -4.79 -6.70 -2.42
N THR A 14 -4.46 -6.08 -3.55
CA THR A 14 -3.48 -6.61 -4.50
C THR A 14 -2.06 -6.23 -4.10
N VAL A 15 -1.16 -7.21 -4.11
CA VAL A 15 0.28 -7.02 -3.97
C VAL A 15 0.92 -6.97 -5.36
N VAL A 16 1.81 -6.03 -5.59
CA VAL A 16 2.61 -5.95 -6.82
C VAL A 16 4.03 -6.41 -6.53
N PHE A 17 4.54 -7.35 -7.32
CA PHE A 17 5.93 -7.78 -7.30
C PHE A 17 6.61 -7.30 -8.58
N VAL A 18 7.79 -6.71 -8.43
CA VAL A 18 8.59 -6.18 -9.53
C VAL A 18 10.01 -6.73 -9.42
N ASP A 19 10.43 -7.49 -10.43
CA ASP A 19 11.75 -8.13 -10.49
C ASP A 19 12.04 -8.45 -11.95
N ASP A 20 13.23 -8.14 -12.46
CA ASP A 20 13.60 -8.40 -13.86
C ASP A 20 13.88 -9.88 -14.16
N SER A 21 13.92 -10.71 -13.12
CA SER A 21 14.07 -12.15 -13.26
C SER A 21 12.71 -12.86 -13.44
N ALA A 22 12.35 -13.16 -14.68
CA ALA A 22 11.16 -13.96 -15.00
C ALA A 22 11.13 -15.29 -14.25
N SER A 23 12.29 -15.94 -14.07
CA SER A 23 12.39 -17.21 -13.34
C SER A 23 12.11 -17.05 -11.85
N PHE A 24 12.56 -15.95 -11.25
CA PHE A 24 12.24 -15.63 -9.85
C PHE A 24 10.73 -15.41 -9.69
N LEU A 25 10.11 -14.58 -10.53
CA LEU A 25 8.68 -14.31 -10.48
C LEU A 25 7.85 -15.58 -10.70
N ALA A 26 8.24 -16.45 -11.64
CA ALA A 26 7.58 -17.72 -11.86
C ALA A 26 7.65 -18.65 -10.63
N ASN A 27 8.84 -18.77 -10.02
CA ASN A 27 9.00 -19.56 -8.80
C ASN A 27 8.23 -18.98 -7.62
N LEU A 28 8.21 -17.65 -7.49
CA LEU A 28 7.45 -16.95 -6.46
C LEU A 28 5.96 -17.25 -6.60
N SER A 29 5.41 -17.18 -7.82
CA SER A 29 3.99 -17.43 -8.06
C SER A 29 3.54 -18.82 -7.63
N LEU A 30 4.43 -19.82 -7.69
CA LEU A 30 4.14 -21.19 -7.23
C LEU A 30 4.10 -21.33 -5.70
N GLN A 31 4.65 -20.37 -4.98
CA GLN A 31 4.74 -20.39 -3.51
C GLN A 31 3.71 -19.48 -2.84
N LEU A 32 3.09 -18.57 -3.60
CA LEU A 32 2.07 -17.69 -3.07
C LEU A 32 0.76 -18.45 -2.84
N GLU A 33 0.07 -18.10 -1.76
CA GLU A 33 -1.24 -18.68 -1.46
C GLU A 33 -2.27 -18.28 -2.52
N GLU A 34 -3.18 -19.19 -2.87
CA GLU A 34 -4.26 -18.94 -3.84
C GLU A 34 -5.19 -17.79 -3.44
N SER A 35 -5.29 -17.52 -2.14
CA SER A 35 -6.09 -16.42 -1.60
C SER A 35 -5.47 -15.04 -1.77
N LEU A 36 -4.18 -14.95 -2.12
CA LEU A 36 -3.47 -13.69 -2.30
C LEU A 36 -3.70 -13.15 -3.71
N ALA A 37 -4.30 -11.96 -3.81
CA ALA A 37 -4.35 -11.24 -5.08
C ALA A 37 -2.99 -10.57 -5.34
N TYR A 38 -2.37 -10.88 -6.47
CA TYR A 38 -1.07 -10.32 -6.83
C TYR A 38 -0.95 -10.04 -8.33
N ARG A 39 0.02 -9.18 -8.67
CA ARG A 39 0.46 -8.90 -10.04
C ARG A 39 1.98 -8.99 -10.09
N LEU A 40 2.51 -9.53 -11.18
CA LEU A 40 3.94 -9.69 -11.42
C LEU A 40 4.37 -8.82 -12.60
N PHE A 41 5.47 -8.11 -12.45
CA PHE A 41 6.03 -7.26 -13.48
C PHE A 41 7.53 -7.52 -13.61
N GLU A 42 7.99 -7.79 -14.82
CA GLU A 42 9.42 -7.89 -15.16
C GLU A 42 9.99 -6.50 -15.47
N SER A 43 9.17 -5.56 -15.91
CA SER A 43 9.57 -4.18 -16.20
C SER A 43 9.10 -3.22 -15.12
N PRO A 44 10.02 -2.46 -14.48
CA PRO A 44 9.66 -1.44 -13.50
C PRO A 44 8.82 -0.31 -14.12
N LEU A 45 9.03 0.03 -15.39
CA LEU A 45 8.24 1.06 -16.07
C LEU A 45 6.79 0.63 -16.26
N ALA A 46 6.55 -0.62 -16.69
CA ALA A 46 5.20 -1.17 -16.80
C ALA A 46 4.49 -1.26 -15.43
N ALA A 47 5.24 -1.60 -14.39
CA ALA A 47 4.73 -1.61 -13.02
C ALA A 47 4.32 -0.20 -12.56
N LEU A 48 5.16 0.82 -12.78
CA LEU A 48 4.85 2.21 -12.43
C LEU A 48 3.61 2.72 -13.15
N GLU A 49 3.48 2.45 -14.44
CA GLU A 49 2.28 2.80 -15.21
C GLU A 49 1.04 2.16 -14.60
N SER A 50 1.08 0.87 -14.32
CA SER A 50 -0.03 0.14 -13.69
C SER A 50 -0.39 0.69 -12.31
N ILE A 51 0.61 0.97 -11.46
CA ILE A 51 0.40 1.48 -10.10
C ILE A 51 -0.17 2.89 -10.13
N ASN A 52 0.39 3.77 -10.94
CA ASN A 52 0.03 5.20 -10.97
C ASN A 52 -1.26 5.48 -11.76
N SER A 53 -1.62 4.63 -12.75
CA SER A 53 -2.85 4.78 -13.56
C SER A 53 -4.11 4.30 -12.85
N THR A 54 -3.99 3.47 -11.82
CA THR A 54 -5.15 3.00 -11.07
C THR A 54 -5.84 4.21 -10.41
N ASN A 55 -7.15 4.34 -10.59
CA ASN A 55 -7.94 5.50 -10.14
C ASN A 55 -7.51 6.00 -8.77
N ASN A 56 -7.18 7.30 -8.72
CA ASN A 56 -6.71 7.98 -7.52
C ASN A 56 -7.87 8.07 -6.49
N ARG A 57 -8.14 6.95 -5.80
CA ARG A 57 -9.05 6.99 -4.66
C ARG A 57 -8.36 7.80 -3.56
N ALA A 58 -9.03 8.85 -3.11
CA ALA A 58 -8.62 9.56 -1.92
C ALA A 58 -8.41 8.55 -0.79
N SER A 59 -7.41 8.78 0.07
CA SER A 59 -7.16 7.92 1.23
C SER A 59 -8.49 7.61 1.93
N LEU A 60 -8.78 6.34 2.18
CA LEU A 60 -10.00 5.91 2.88
C LEU A 60 -10.18 6.68 4.20
N THR A 61 -9.07 6.98 4.87
CA THR A 61 -9.07 7.79 6.08
C THR A 61 -9.59 9.20 5.82
N GLN A 62 -9.19 9.85 4.73
CA GLN A 62 -9.66 11.20 4.38
C GLN A 62 -11.11 11.19 3.88
N THR A 63 -11.54 10.09 3.27
CA THR A 63 -12.89 9.96 2.69
C THR A 63 -13.94 9.70 3.77
N TYR A 64 -13.60 8.91 4.79
CA TYR A 64 -14.58 8.42 5.77
C TYR A 64 -14.39 8.97 7.18
N PHE A 65 -13.29 9.66 7.45
CA PHE A 65 -13.01 10.24 8.75
C PHE A 65 -12.68 11.73 8.61
N SER A 66 -13.42 12.56 9.32
CA SER A 66 -13.13 13.97 9.48
C SER A 66 -12.84 14.27 10.95
N SER A 67 -11.78 15.02 11.21
CA SER A 67 -11.50 15.47 12.57
C SER A 67 -11.51 17.00 12.63
N TYR A 68 -12.23 17.55 13.60
CA TYR A 68 -12.24 18.98 13.87
C TYR A 68 -12.09 19.23 15.37
N ARG A 69 -11.59 20.41 15.71
CA ARG A 69 -11.56 20.85 17.11
C ARG A 69 -12.96 21.30 17.51
N ASP A 70 -13.45 20.78 18.61
CA ASP A 70 -14.66 21.29 19.22
C ASP A 70 -14.37 22.68 19.80
N VAL A 71 -14.85 23.71 19.14
CA VAL A 71 -14.63 25.11 19.52
C VAL A 71 -15.46 25.51 20.74
N GLU A 72 -16.52 24.75 21.06
CA GLU A 72 -17.40 25.02 22.17
C GLU A 72 -16.91 24.45 23.51
N SER A 73 -15.94 23.57 23.48
CA SER A 73 -15.33 23.02 24.70
C SER A 73 -14.32 23.99 25.30
N LEU A 74 -14.67 24.65 26.36
CA LEU A 74 -13.81 25.57 27.14
C LEU A 74 -12.53 24.94 27.69
N SER A 75 -12.35 23.62 27.60
CA SER A 75 -11.18 22.89 28.05
C SER A 75 -10.16 22.54 26.95
N GLY A 76 -10.31 23.07 25.76
CA GLY A 76 -9.22 23.26 24.76
C GLY A 76 -8.58 22.02 24.13
N SER A 77 -8.97 20.80 24.47
CA SER A 77 -8.21 19.59 24.10
C SER A 77 -9.05 18.49 23.41
N ASN A 78 -10.35 18.67 23.27
CA ASN A 78 -11.21 17.65 22.66
C ASN A 78 -11.20 17.75 21.13
N ARG A 79 -10.88 16.63 20.47
CA ARG A 79 -11.08 16.45 19.03
C ARG A 79 -12.31 15.61 18.80
N VAL A 80 -13.21 16.09 17.97
CA VAL A 80 -14.34 15.31 17.48
C VAL A 80 -13.93 14.63 16.18
N ILE A 81 -14.20 13.33 16.08
CA ILE A 81 -13.99 12.56 14.86
C ILE A 81 -15.38 12.21 14.33
N ASP A 82 -15.67 12.72 13.15
CA ASP A 82 -16.86 12.34 12.40
C ASP A 82 -16.57 11.16 11.51
N VAL A 83 -17.42 10.14 11.52
CA VAL A 83 -17.24 8.89 10.80
C VAL A 83 -18.40 8.67 9.84
N ASN A 84 -18.10 8.64 8.54
CA ASN A 84 -19.10 8.32 7.52
C ASN A 84 -19.36 6.81 7.46
N VAL A 85 -20.22 6.31 8.32
CA VAL A 85 -20.54 4.89 8.45
C VAL A 85 -21.16 4.32 7.17
N ASP A 86 -22.02 5.08 6.49
CA ASP A 86 -22.63 4.63 5.23
C ASP A 86 -21.64 4.56 4.09
N GLY A 87 -20.66 5.45 4.07
CA GLY A 87 -19.53 5.39 3.13
C GLY A 87 -18.70 4.14 3.35
N ILE A 88 -18.33 3.85 4.60
CA ILE A 88 -17.60 2.64 4.97
C ILE A 88 -18.37 1.38 4.57
N ARG A 89 -19.67 1.36 4.81
CA ARG A 89 -20.55 0.23 4.46
C ARG A 89 -20.56 -0.03 2.96
N ARG A 90 -20.69 1.03 2.15
CA ARG A 90 -20.63 0.92 0.67
C ARG A 90 -19.28 0.38 0.20
N GLU A 91 -18.17 0.78 0.84
CA GLU A 91 -16.84 0.28 0.49
C GLU A 91 -16.68 -1.22 0.81
N VAL A 92 -17.28 -1.72 1.87
CA VAL A 92 -17.26 -3.17 2.20
C VAL A 92 -17.83 -4.02 1.06
N TYR A 93 -18.86 -3.53 0.38
CA TYR A 93 -19.53 -4.23 -0.72
C TYR A 93 -19.01 -3.84 -2.10
N ASN A 94 -17.98 -2.99 -2.18
CA ASN A 94 -17.39 -2.59 -3.44
C ASN A 94 -16.42 -3.68 -3.94
N GLU A 95 -16.75 -4.32 -5.05
CA GLU A 95 -15.92 -5.38 -5.66
C GLU A 95 -14.56 -4.85 -6.14
N ASP A 96 -14.46 -3.59 -6.55
CA ASP A 96 -13.21 -2.99 -7.01
C ASP A 96 -12.16 -2.80 -5.90
N ARG A 97 -12.56 -2.89 -4.63
CA ARG A 97 -11.64 -2.80 -3.49
C ARG A 97 -10.51 -3.84 -3.54
N PHE A 98 -10.81 -5.04 -4.07
CA PHE A 98 -9.84 -6.12 -4.19
C PHE A 98 -8.73 -5.83 -5.21
N ARG A 99 -8.98 -4.93 -6.14
CA ARG A 99 -8.02 -4.49 -7.17
C ARG A 99 -7.10 -3.38 -6.69
N GLU A 100 -7.36 -2.83 -5.51
CA GLU A 100 -6.54 -1.77 -4.95
C GLU A 100 -5.15 -2.31 -4.60
N ILE A 101 -4.12 -1.63 -5.10
CA ILE A 101 -2.72 -1.96 -4.81
C ILE A 101 -2.37 -1.31 -3.48
N SER A 102 -2.02 -2.12 -2.48
CA SER A 102 -1.64 -1.63 -1.15
C SER A 102 -0.18 -1.88 -0.80
N VAL A 103 0.44 -2.87 -1.44
CA VAL A 103 1.82 -3.27 -1.19
C VAL A 103 2.54 -3.44 -2.51
N VAL A 104 3.76 -2.95 -2.58
CA VAL A 104 4.70 -3.17 -3.67
C VAL A 104 5.95 -3.79 -3.10
N VAL A 105 6.35 -4.91 -3.67
CA VAL A 105 7.61 -5.61 -3.37
C VAL A 105 8.48 -5.49 -4.61
N VAL A 106 9.63 -4.85 -4.50
CA VAL A 106 10.49 -4.53 -5.64
C VAL A 106 11.93 -4.99 -5.39
N ASP A 107 12.54 -5.61 -6.39
CA ASP A 107 13.96 -5.89 -6.37
C ASP A 107 14.78 -4.61 -6.49
N TYR A 108 15.94 -4.59 -5.82
CA TYR A 108 16.84 -3.44 -5.88
C TYR A 108 17.58 -3.38 -7.23
N ALA A 109 18.10 -4.51 -7.70
CA ALA A 109 19.06 -4.57 -8.78
C ALA A 109 18.42 -4.84 -10.16
N MET A 110 17.65 -3.90 -10.66
CA MET A 110 17.02 -4.00 -11.98
C MET A 110 17.75 -3.14 -13.03
N PRO A 111 17.86 -3.60 -14.30
CA PRO A 111 18.67 -2.91 -15.31
C PRO A 111 18.10 -1.57 -15.79
N GLU A 112 16.77 -1.42 -15.84
CA GLU A 112 16.12 -0.19 -16.33
C GLU A 112 16.14 0.92 -15.29
N MET A 113 16.00 0.56 -14.01
CA MET A 113 15.83 1.47 -12.90
C MET A 113 16.05 0.71 -11.61
N ASP A 114 16.83 1.23 -10.67
CA ASP A 114 16.96 0.57 -9.37
C ASP A 114 15.69 0.65 -8.52
N GLY A 115 15.56 -0.27 -7.56
CA GLY A 115 14.36 -0.37 -6.73
C GLY A 115 14.07 0.88 -5.88
N LEU A 116 15.10 1.66 -5.50
CA LEU A 116 14.90 2.90 -4.75
C LEU A 116 14.39 4.02 -5.66
N GLU A 117 14.93 4.12 -6.87
CA GLU A 117 14.43 5.05 -7.88
C GLU A 117 12.99 4.74 -8.23
N PHE A 118 12.67 3.45 -8.42
CA PHE A 118 11.30 2.98 -8.61
C PHE A 118 10.38 3.44 -7.46
N CYS A 119 10.79 3.25 -6.22
CA CYS A 119 10.01 3.68 -5.05
C CYS A 119 9.75 5.19 -5.00
N ARG A 120 10.68 6.02 -5.51
CA ARG A 120 10.50 7.50 -5.59
C ARG A 120 9.44 7.88 -6.62
N HIS A 121 9.29 7.12 -7.71
CA HIS A 121 8.33 7.40 -8.78
C HIS A 121 6.90 6.92 -8.49
N ILE A 122 6.69 6.16 -7.41
CA ILE A 122 5.35 5.78 -6.98
C ILE A 122 4.64 7.01 -6.39
N GLN A 123 3.52 7.39 -7.02
CA GLN A 123 2.72 8.56 -6.63
C GLN A 123 1.58 8.23 -5.68
N ARG A 124 1.48 6.98 -5.23
CA ARG A 124 0.37 6.50 -4.39
C ARG A 124 0.85 6.11 -2.99
N PRO A 125 -0.03 6.21 -1.99
CA PRO A 125 0.26 5.77 -0.63
C PRO A 125 0.17 4.24 -0.53
N VAL A 126 1.19 3.55 -1.04
CA VAL A 126 1.34 2.09 -0.94
C VAL A 126 2.50 1.74 -0.02
N LYS A 127 2.44 0.60 0.61
CA LYS A 127 3.56 0.06 1.36
C LYS A 127 4.64 -0.45 0.41
N LYS A 128 5.88 -0.08 0.66
CA LYS A 128 7.02 -0.36 -0.20
C LYS A 128 8.00 -1.28 0.52
N ILE A 129 8.21 -2.46 -0.04
CA ILE A 129 9.16 -3.47 0.46
C ILE A 129 10.25 -3.62 -0.57
N LEU A 130 11.50 -3.42 -0.16
CA LEU A 130 12.67 -3.60 -1.03
C LEU A 130 13.28 -4.98 -0.80
N LEU A 131 13.44 -5.74 -1.88
CA LEU A 131 14.26 -6.95 -1.89
C LEU A 131 15.68 -6.56 -2.25
N THR A 132 16.65 -6.95 -1.45
CA THR A 132 18.05 -6.58 -1.66
C THR A 132 18.99 -7.69 -1.27
N GLY A 133 20.10 -7.81 -2.00
CA GLY A 133 21.22 -8.64 -1.61
C GLY A 133 22.05 -8.01 -0.47
N ARG A 134 22.98 -8.78 0.09
CA ARG A 134 23.85 -8.31 1.20
C ARG A 134 24.68 -7.06 0.87
N ALA A 135 24.99 -6.85 -0.40
CA ALA A 135 25.82 -5.72 -0.83
C ALA A 135 25.13 -4.37 -0.63
N ASP A 136 23.79 -4.36 -0.63
CA ASP A 136 22.97 -3.14 -0.68
C ASP A 136 22.28 -2.82 0.66
N GLU A 137 22.62 -3.57 1.71
CA GLU A 137 22.00 -3.44 3.05
C GLU A 137 22.07 -2.00 3.60
N LYS A 138 23.23 -1.32 3.41
CA LYS A 138 23.39 0.06 3.88
C LYS A 138 22.48 1.04 3.17
N LEU A 139 22.23 0.82 1.88
CA LEU A 139 21.31 1.63 1.08
C LEU A 139 19.87 1.40 1.51
N ALA A 140 19.50 0.16 1.77
CA ALA A 140 18.17 -0.20 2.27
C ALA A 140 17.90 0.45 3.65
N VAL A 141 18.85 0.37 4.58
CA VAL A 141 18.76 1.02 5.90
C VAL A 141 18.59 2.54 5.77
N LYS A 142 19.36 3.18 4.88
CA LYS A 142 19.22 4.62 4.62
C LYS A 142 17.84 4.95 4.07
N ALA A 143 17.37 4.22 3.07
CA ALA A 143 16.06 4.44 2.46
C ALA A 143 14.90 4.23 3.45
N PHE A 144 15.02 3.27 4.36
CA PHE A 144 14.08 3.05 5.44
C PHE A 144 14.05 4.24 6.41
N ASN A 145 15.22 4.72 6.85
CA ASN A 145 15.33 5.86 7.76
C ASN A 145 14.80 7.16 7.14
N GLU A 146 14.90 7.31 5.82
CA GLU A 146 14.35 8.44 5.07
C GLU A 146 12.85 8.29 4.79
N GLY A 147 12.24 7.16 5.16
CA GLY A 147 10.82 6.89 4.93
C GLY A 147 10.47 6.62 3.45
N LEU A 148 11.47 6.30 2.61
CA LEU A 148 11.26 5.98 1.21
C LEU A 148 10.69 4.56 1.03
N ILE A 149 11.08 3.63 1.89
CA ILE A 149 10.59 2.27 1.95
C ILE A 149 10.07 1.96 3.36
N ASP A 150 9.20 0.97 3.48
CA ASP A 150 8.62 0.52 4.75
C ASP A 150 9.36 -0.71 5.31
N ARG A 151 10.05 -1.47 4.43
CA ARG A 151 10.87 -2.63 4.75
C ARG A 151 11.87 -2.91 3.66
#